data_a40bbd5a1ce8641594c943a9a94bf3a3
#
_entry.id   a40bbd5a1ce8641594c943a9a94bf3a3
#
_cell.length_a   1.000
_cell.length_b   1.000
_cell.length_c   1.000
_cell.angle_alpha   90.00
_cell.angle_beta   90.00
_cell.angle_gamma   90.00
#
_symmetry.space_group_name_H-M   'P 1'
#
loop_
_entity.id
_entity.type
_entity.pdbx_description
1 polymer ?
#
loop_
_entity_poly.entity_id
_entity_poly.type
_entity_poly.pdbx_seq_one_letter_code
_entity_poly.pdbx_strand_id
1 'polypeptide(L)'
;ILGNPFVFMKRMVHKIGEYTYKGSLNISYLKYYRDSNGKLCSSRVNETLHAEVKKPGPYYSTMVSLVYGNDAAPELIFHRKPAEKGIFSAFFKKAKLAKKISTIRSQTNKAIKEGGTFQGLSNEEFDALFNALDRNNEIEFRLLFTPLAQQNYQDIFKNSPYGDDFVFCKENKINKIESKNSQNW
;
A
#
# COMPACT_ATOMS: atom_id res chain seq x y z
N ILE A 1 -2.00 -2.90 25.07
CA ILE A 1 -2.00 -4.35 24.82
C ILE A 1 -1.99 -5.03 26.17
N LEU A 2 -3.10 -4.89 26.84
CA LEU A 2 -3.33 -5.22 28.25
C LEU A 2 -3.12 -6.73 28.51
N GLY A 3 -1.93 -7.09 29.04
CA GLY A 3 -1.64 -8.45 29.51
C GLY A 3 -1.37 -9.50 28.42
N ASN A 4 -1.60 -9.20 27.14
CA ASN A 4 -1.35 -10.16 26.07
C ASN A 4 0.13 -10.15 25.66
N PRO A 5 0.74 -11.32 25.40
CA PRO A 5 2.10 -11.39 24.91
C PRO A 5 2.19 -10.76 23.52
N PHE A 6 3.22 -9.95 23.30
CA PHE A 6 3.48 -9.35 21.99
C PHE A 6 4.97 -9.33 21.67
N VAL A 7 5.27 -9.34 20.39
CA VAL A 7 6.62 -9.31 19.85
C VAL A 7 6.70 -8.35 18.68
N PHE A 8 7.71 -7.49 18.65
CA PHE A 8 8.10 -6.79 17.45
C PHE A 8 9.08 -7.67 16.65
N MET A 9 8.66 -8.05 15.48
CA MET A 9 9.47 -8.88 14.58
C MET A 9 10.05 -7.99 13.49
N LYS A 10 11.39 -7.91 13.43
CA LYS A 10 12.11 -7.20 12.38
C LYS A 10 12.59 -8.18 11.33
N ARG A 11 12.16 -7.98 10.10
CA ARG A 11 12.54 -8.81 8.96
C ARG A 11 13.23 -7.98 7.90
N MET A 12 14.40 -8.42 7.46
CA MET A 12 15.06 -7.86 6.29
C MET A 12 14.50 -8.53 5.05
N VAL A 13 13.98 -7.72 4.13
CA VAL A 13 13.50 -8.16 2.82
C VAL A 13 14.52 -7.71 1.78
N HIS A 14 14.98 -8.65 0.96
CA HIS A 14 15.85 -8.36 -0.15
C HIS A 14 15.17 -8.74 -1.47
N LYS A 15 15.42 -7.96 -2.48
CA LYS A 15 14.99 -8.24 -3.86
C LYS A 15 16.00 -7.63 -4.82
N ILE A 16 16.04 -8.14 -6.03
CA ILE A 16 16.83 -7.54 -7.09
C ILE A 16 16.08 -6.32 -7.59
N GLY A 17 16.71 -5.17 -7.45
CA GLY A 17 16.27 -3.91 -8.01
C GLY A 17 17.12 -3.52 -9.21
N GLU A 18 16.89 -2.34 -9.76
CA GLU A 18 17.67 -1.79 -10.86
C GLU A 18 18.28 -0.45 -10.41
N TYR A 19 19.61 -0.36 -10.47
CA TYR A 19 20.32 0.89 -10.23
C TYR A 19 20.60 1.58 -11.57
N THR A 20 20.26 2.85 -11.63
CA THR A 20 20.52 3.70 -12.79
C THR A 20 21.72 4.61 -12.50
N TYR A 21 22.77 4.46 -13.27
CA TYR A 21 23.96 5.32 -13.23
C TYR A 21 23.88 6.29 -14.38
N LYS A 22 24.03 7.57 -14.08
CA LYS A 22 24.02 8.65 -15.08
C LYS A 22 25.38 9.34 -15.08
N GLY A 23 25.90 9.55 -16.27
CA GLY A 23 27.13 10.31 -16.50
C GLY A 23 26.90 11.39 -17.55
N SER A 24 27.62 12.47 -17.47
CA SER A 24 27.64 13.52 -18.51
C SER A 24 29.06 13.96 -18.81
N LEU A 25 29.31 14.24 -20.06
CA LEU A 25 30.58 14.74 -20.55
C LEU A 25 30.32 15.94 -21.46
N ASN A 26 30.92 17.08 -21.12
CA ASN A 26 30.90 18.26 -21.98
C ASN A 26 31.98 18.12 -23.03
N ILE A 27 31.58 18.25 -24.30
CA ILE A 27 32.48 18.23 -25.46
C ILE A 27 32.40 19.56 -26.18
N SER A 28 33.51 19.93 -26.80
CA SER A 28 33.60 21.13 -27.64
C SER A 28 34.30 20.76 -28.93
N TYR A 29 33.70 21.09 -30.04
CA TYR A 29 34.27 20.82 -31.37
C TYR A 29 33.98 21.96 -32.33
N LEU A 30 34.77 22.06 -33.42
CA LEU A 30 34.57 23.01 -34.48
C LEU A 30 33.69 22.41 -35.56
N LYS A 31 32.56 23.08 -35.81
CA LYS A 31 31.68 22.77 -36.94
C LYS A 31 32.01 23.68 -38.09
N TYR A 32 32.34 23.07 -39.24
CA TYR A 32 32.63 23.82 -40.47
C TYR A 32 31.36 23.88 -41.34
N TYR A 33 31.08 25.06 -41.87
CA TYR A 33 29.96 25.28 -42.78
C TYR A 33 30.34 26.31 -43.84
N ARG A 34 29.64 26.38 -44.96
CA ARG A 34 29.77 27.42 -45.97
C ARG A 34 28.69 28.47 -45.77
N ASP A 35 29.08 29.73 -45.81
CA ASP A 35 28.15 30.85 -45.79
C ASP A 35 27.41 31.01 -47.15
N SER A 36 26.47 31.96 -47.21
CA SER A 36 25.71 32.29 -48.43
C SER A 36 26.58 32.68 -49.64
N ASN A 37 27.81 33.10 -49.42
CA ASN A 37 28.81 33.49 -50.43
C ASN A 37 29.77 32.34 -50.79
N GLY A 38 29.54 31.13 -50.26
CA GLY A 38 30.36 29.93 -50.50
C GLY A 38 31.67 29.91 -49.72
N LYS A 39 31.94 30.86 -48.81
CA LYS A 39 33.15 30.92 -48.00
C LYS A 39 33.05 29.90 -46.86
N LEU A 40 34.13 29.17 -46.61
CA LEU A 40 34.25 28.22 -45.51
C LEU A 40 34.38 28.99 -44.18
N CYS A 41 33.42 28.75 -43.28
CA CYS A 41 33.38 29.30 -41.94
C CYS A 41 33.44 28.17 -40.90
N SER A 42 33.84 28.49 -39.69
CA SER A 42 33.79 27.54 -38.56
C SER A 42 33.15 28.20 -37.36
N SER A 43 32.38 27.43 -36.61
CA SER A 43 31.88 27.84 -35.31
C SER A 43 32.20 26.78 -34.27
N ARG A 44 32.49 27.23 -33.05
CA ARG A 44 32.66 26.30 -31.91
C ARG A 44 31.28 25.90 -31.38
N VAL A 45 31.05 24.63 -31.32
CA VAL A 45 29.83 24.03 -30.73
C VAL A 45 30.20 23.36 -29.43
N ASN A 46 29.47 23.67 -28.38
CA ASN A 46 29.54 22.98 -27.08
C ASN A 46 28.32 22.14 -26.90
N GLU A 47 28.50 20.86 -26.62
CA GLU A 47 27.41 19.90 -26.38
C GLU A 47 27.73 19.09 -25.14
N THR A 48 26.67 18.58 -24.50
CA THR A 48 26.80 17.68 -23.38
C THR A 48 26.31 16.29 -23.79
N LEU A 49 27.19 15.34 -23.77
CA LEU A 49 26.85 13.94 -23.95
C LEU A 49 26.29 13.38 -22.62
N HIS A 50 25.18 12.72 -22.68
CA HIS A 50 24.60 12.01 -21.53
C HIS A 50 24.65 10.50 -21.77
N ALA A 51 25.09 9.76 -20.76
CA ALA A 51 25.05 8.32 -20.75
C ALA A 51 24.23 7.83 -19.56
N GLU A 52 23.43 6.81 -19.78
CA GLU A 52 22.67 6.12 -18.73
C GLU A 52 22.94 4.63 -18.83
N VAL A 53 23.35 4.03 -17.72
CA VAL A 53 23.57 2.58 -17.61
C VAL A 53 22.70 2.05 -16.49
N LYS A 54 21.92 1.04 -16.79
CA LYS A 54 21.09 0.32 -15.83
C LYS A 54 21.76 -0.99 -15.47
N LYS A 55 21.88 -1.24 -14.18
CA LYS A 55 22.54 -2.44 -13.65
C LYS A 55 21.68 -3.08 -12.57
N PRO A 56 21.37 -4.38 -12.65
CA PRO A 56 20.69 -5.09 -11.57
C PRO A 56 21.58 -5.10 -10.32
N GLY A 57 20.96 -4.92 -9.16
CA GLY A 57 21.64 -4.99 -7.88
C GLY A 57 20.70 -5.27 -6.73
N PRO A 58 21.21 -5.71 -5.58
CA PRO A 58 20.39 -6.04 -4.44
C PRO A 58 19.81 -4.77 -3.80
N TYR A 59 18.52 -4.83 -3.52
CA TYR A 59 17.81 -3.82 -2.74
C TYR A 59 17.36 -4.43 -1.43
N TYR A 60 17.73 -3.80 -0.33
CA TYR A 60 17.38 -4.23 1.02
C TYR A 60 16.39 -3.26 1.64
N SER A 61 15.34 -3.78 2.25
CA SER A 61 14.42 -3.02 3.07
C SER A 61 14.13 -3.76 4.36
N THR A 62 13.86 -3.01 5.41
CA THR A 62 13.45 -3.58 6.69
C THR A 62 11.95 -3.42 6.86
N MET A 63 11.28 -4.49 7.26
CA MET A 63 9.87 -4.46 7.66
C MET A 63 9.79 -4.82 9.15
N VAL A 64 9.02 -4.05 9.89
CA VAL A 64 8.70 -4.34 11.28
C VAL A 64 7.25 -4.80 11.35
N SER A 65 7.00 -5.90 12.04
CA SER A 65 5.68 -6.44 12.28
C SER A 65 5.44 -6.50 13.79
N LEU A 66 4.24 -6.12 14.21
CA LEU A 66 3.73 -6.40 15.54
C LEU A 66 2.96 -7.72 15.51
N VAL A 67 3.38 -8.67 16.32
CA VAL A 67 2.68 -9.95 16.51
C VAL A 67 2.25 -10.05 17.96
N TYR A 68 0.98 -10.37 18.20
CA TYR A 68 0.46 -10.53 19.56
C TYR A 68 -0.62 -11.59 19.63
N GLY A 69 -0.71 -12.25 20.78
CA GLY A 69 -1.76 -13.19 21.12
C GLY A 69 -3.01 -12.46 21.56
N ASN A 70 -4.19 -12.99 21.19
CA ASN A 70 -5.47 -12.50 21.67
C ASN A 70 -6.48 -13.64 21.68
N ASP A 71 -7.03 -13.94 22.84
CA ASP A 71 -8.06 -14.97 23.01
C ASP A 71 -9.46 -14.51 22.59
N ALA A 72 -9.65 -13.22 22.30
CA ALA A 72 -10.90 -12.74 21.72
C ALA A 72 -11.04 -13.26 20.28
N ALA A 73 -12.21 -13.81 19.96
CA ALA A 73 -12.52 -14.39 18.66
C ALA A 73 -11.48 -15.47 18.24
N PRO A 74 -11.41 -16.60 18.96
CA PRO A 74 -10.32 -17.57 18.81
C PRO A 74 -10.34 -18.35 17.50
N GLU A 75 -11.48 -18.42 16.81
CA GLU A 75 -11.64 -19.12 15.54
C GLU A 75 -11.64 -18.19 14.33
N LEU A 76 -11.58 -16.89 14.57
CA LEU A 76 -11.63 -15.89 13.51
C LEU A 76 -10.35 -15.87 12.68
N ILE A 77 -10.54 -15.95 11.38
CA ILE A 77 -9.48 -15.79 10.38
C ILE A 77 -9.91 -14.70 9.41
N PHE A 78 -9.05 -13.72 9.20
CA PHE A 78 -9.22 -12.72 8.15
C PHE A 78 -7.89 -12.08 7.75
N HIS A 79 -7.84 -11.53 6.55
CA HIS A 79 -6.71 -10.80 6.03
C HIS A 79 -7.17 -9.44 5.52
N ARG A 80 -6.75 -8.42 6.22
CA ARG A 80 -6.96 -7.03 5.83
C ARG A 80 -5.78 -6.52 5.02
N LYS A 81 -6.04 -5.92 3.86
CA LYS A 81 -5.02 -5.25 3.05
C LYS A 81 -5.35 -3.77 2.92
N PRO A 82 -4.34 -2.89 2.98
CA PRO A 82 -4.55 -1.46 2.80
C PRO A 82 -5.15 -1.17 1.42
N ALA A 83 -5.97 -0.14 1.35
CA ALA A 83 -6.44 0.37 0.07
C ALA A 83 -5.24 0.90 -0.74
N GLU A 84 -5.18 0.58 -2.04
CA GLU A 84 -4.13 1.10 -2.90
C GLU A 84 -4.13 2.63 -2.87
N LYS A 85 -2.95 3.20 -2.60
CA LYS A 85 -2.75 4.66 -2.67
C LYS A 85 -2.88 5.10 -4.14
N GLY A 86 -4.04 5.59 -4.53
CA GLY A 86 -4.19 6.34 -5.78
C GLY A 86 -3.97 7.83 -5.52
N ILE A 87 -3.22 8.50 -6.38
CA ILE A 87 -2.99 9.97 -6.41
C ILE A 87 -4.27 10.70 -6.86
N PHE A 88 -5.43 10.29 -6.35
CA PHE A 88 -6.71 10.79 -6.84
C PHE A 88 -7.32 11.77 -5.85
N SER A 89 -7.99 12.77 -6.40
CA SER A 89 -8.73 13.79 -5.66
C SER A 89 -9.74 13.17 -4.68
N ALA A 90 -10.18 13.95 -3.69
CA ALA A 90 -11.18 13.54 -2.69
C ALA A 90 -12.47 12.97 -3.33
N PHE A 91 -12.83 13.46 -4.51
CA PHE A 91 -13.98 12.98 -5.29
C PHE A 91 -13.82 11.52 -5.73
N PHE A 92 -12.65 11.13 -6.25
CA PHE A 92 -12.39 9.74 -6.65
C PHE A 92 -12.33 8.78 -5.45
N LYS A 93 -11.86 9.25 -4.29
CA LYS A 93 -11.91 8.45 -3.06
C LYS A 93 -13.35 8.09 -2.69
N LYS A 94 -14.27 9.07 -2.77
CA LYS A 94 -15.70 8.87 -2.46
C LYS A 94 -16.37 7.92 -3.45
N ALA A 95 -16.11 8.07 -4.74
CA ALA A 95 -16.66 7.17 -5.77
C ALA A 95 -16.13 5.73 -5.63
N LYS A 96 -14.83 5.56 -5.32
CA LYS A 96 -14.21 4.24 -5.09
C LYS A 96 -14.78 3.56 -3.84
N LEU A 97 -15.03 4.33 -2.78
CA LEU A 97 -15.67 3.85 -1.56
C LEU A 97 -17.11 3.40 -1.83
N ALA A 98 -17.91 4.21 -2.53
CA ALA A 98 -19.29 3.86 -2.91
C ALA A 98 -19.34 2.58 -3.74
N LYS A 99 -18.41 2.39 -4.67
CA LYS A 99 -18.28 1.16 -5.45
C LYS A 99 -17.97 -0.05 -4.56
N LYS A 100 -17.06 0.07 -3.59
CA LYS A 100 -16.76 -1.00 -2.64
C LYS A 100 -17.99 -1.37 -1.78
N ILE A 101 -18.71 -0.38 -1.27
CA ILE A 101 -19.96 -0.60 -0.52
C ILE A 101 -20.98 -1.37 -1.37
N SER A 102 -21.17 -0.96 -2.62
CA SER A 102 -22.03 -1.66 -3.57
C SER A 102 -21.61 -3.12 -3.79
N THR A 103 -20.29 -3.37 -3.88
CA THR A 103 -19.76 -4.74 -4.00
C THR A 103 -20.08 -5.58 -2.76
N ILE A 104 -19.88 -5.04 -1.56
CA ILE A 104 -20.17 -5.73 -0.30
C ILE A 104 -21.66 -6.06 -0.21
N ARG A 105 -22.55 -5.12 -0.54
CA ARG A 105 -24.00 -5.38 -0.58
C ARG A 105 -24.36 -6.50 -1.55
N SER A 106 -23.75 -6.51 -2.72
CA SER A 106 -23.96 -7.56 -3.73
C SER A 106 -23.49 -8.92 -3.24
N GLN A 107 -22.31 -8.99 -2.59
CA GLN A 107 -21.80 -10.23 -1.99
C GLN A 107 -22.67 -10.72 -0.85
N THR A 108 -23.14 -9.83 0.05
CA THR A 108 -24.08 -10.17 1.11
C THR A 108 -25.37 -10.77 0.54
N ASN A 109 -25.95 -10.11 -0.46
CA ASN A 109 -27.18 -10.59 -1.09
C ASN A 109 -26.99 -11.94 -1.79
N LYS A 110 -25.83 -12.15 -2.39
CA LYS A 110 -25.47 -13.43 -3.00
C LYS A 110 -25.32 -14.53 -1.95
N ALA A 111 -24.59 -14.26 -0.87
CA ALA A 111 -24.39 -15.19 0.22
C ALA A 111 -25.72 -15.61 0.87
N ILE A 112 -26.64 -14.66 1.10
CA ILE A 112 -27.98 -14.97 1.64
C ILE A 112 -28.75 -15.91 0.70
N LYS A 113 -28.68 -15.70 -0.62
CA LYS A 113 -29.37 -16.55 -1.60
C LYS A 113 -28.77 -17.95 -1.72
N GLU A 114 -27.47 -18.08 -1.52
CA GLU A 114 -26.72 -19.32 -1.66
C GLU A 114 -26.54 -20.07 -0.33
N GLY A 115 -27.13 -19.58 0.78
CA GLY A 115 -26.98 -20.20 2.11
C GLY A 115 -25.61 -19.97 2.74
N GLY A 116 -24.84 -18.99 2.24
CA GLY A 116 -23.54 -18.63 2.79
C GLY A 116 -23.66 -17.79 4.08
N THR A 117 -22.56 -17.69 4.82
CA THR A 117 -22.49 -17.00 6.12
C THR A 117 -22.06 -15.55 6.07
N PHE A 118 -21.55 -15.09 4.92
CA PHE A 118 -21.04 -13.72 4.78
C PHE A 118 -22.16 -12.69 4.89
N GLN A 119 -21.99 -11.74 5.81
CA GLN A 119 -22.87 -10.58 5.97
C GLN A 119 -22.03 -9.32 6.18
N GLY A 120 -22.29 -8.29 5.39
CA GLY A 120 -21.70 -6.98 5.61
C GLY A 120 -22.09 -6.39 6.96
N LEU A 121 -21.24 -5.54 7.50
CA LEU A 121 -21.54 -4.82 8.74
C LEU A 121 -22.57 -3.72 8.51
N SER A 122 -23.28 -3.33 9.56
CA SER A 122 -24.18 -2.16 9.52
C SER A 122 -23.42 -0.86 9.24
N ASN A 123 -22.17 -0.75 9.70
CA ASN A 123 -21.25 0.31 9.33
C ASN A 123 -20.53 -0.03 8.02
N GLU A 124 -21.21 0.16 6.91
CA GLU A 124 -20.68 -0.17 5.57
C GLU A 124 -19.42 0.61 5.20
N GLU A 125 -19.28 1.84 5.70
CA GLU A 125 -18.06 2.64 5.48
C GLU A 125 -16.85 1.96 6.11
N PHE A 126 -16.98 1.54 7.37
CA PHE A 126 -15.91 0.79 8.04
C PHE A 126 -15.60 -0.51 7.30
N ASP A 127 -16.59 -1.30 6.95
CA ASP A 127 -16.40 -2.59 6.28
C ASP A 127 -15.67 -2.43 4.93
N ALA A 128 -16.04 -1.40 4.18
CA ALA A 128 -15.39 -1.06 2.91
C ALA A 128 -13.95 -0.52 3.08
N LEU A 129 -13.67 0.24 4.13
CA LEU A 129 -12.33 0.77 4.44
C LEU A 129 -11.44 -0.32 5.01
N PHE A 130 -11.94 -1.07 5.98
CA PHE A 130 -11.19 -2.14 6.62
C PHE A 130 -10.87 -3.28 5.64
N ASN A 131 -11.81 -3.62 4.76
CA ASN A 131 -11.60 -4.52 3.61
C ASN A 131 -11.10 -5.93 3.98
N ALA A 132 -11.68 -6.53 5.02
CA ALA A 132 -11.49 -7.92 5.42
C ALA A 132 -12.66 -8.78 4.93
N LEU A 133 -12.74 -8.97 3.61
CA LEU A 133 -13.90 -9.67 2.98
C LEU A 133 -13.74 -11.19 2.94
N ASP A 134 -12.58 -11.70 3.34
CA ASP A 134 -12.25 -13.13 3.43
C ASP A 134 -12.49 -13.73 4.82
N ARG A 135 -13.13 -12.96 5.72
CA ARG A 135 -13.39 -13.42 7.08
C ARG A 135 -14.28 -14.68 7.10
N ASN A 136 -13.88 -15.62 7.91
CA ASN A 136 -14.55 -16.92 8.00
C ASN A 136 -15.71 -16.97 9.01
N ASN A 137 -15.74 -16.06 9.99
CA ASN A 137 -16.71 -16.07 11.09
C ASN A 137 -17.23 -14.65 11.36
N GLU A 138 -18.47 -14.38 10.90
CA GLU A 138 -19.09 -13.07 11.03
C GLU A 138 -19.44 -12.69 12.47
N ILE A 139 -19.80 -13.68 13.29
CA ILE A 139 -20.17 -13.44 14.70
C ILE A 139 -18.93 -12.99 15.46
N GLU A 140 -17.85 -13.74 15.35
CA GLU A 140 -16.58 -13.39 16.00
C GLU A 140 -15.98 -12.08 15.46
N PHE A 141 -16.16 -11.82 14.17
CA PHE A 141 -15.72 -10.56 13.59
C PHE A 141 -16.44 -9.35 14.21
N ARG A 142 -17.76 -9.45 14.42
CA ARG A 142 -18.55 -8.41 15.08
C ARG A 142 -18.22 -8.27 16.57
N LEU A 143 -17.89 -9.35 17.25
CA LEU A 143 -17.43 -9.32 18.63
C LEU A 143 -16.08 -8.62 18.76
N LEU A 144 -15.18 -8.86 17.83
CA LEU A 144 -13.85 -8.22 17.81
C LEU A 144 -13.94 -6.74 17.43
N PHE A 145 -14.77 -6.41 16.43
CA PHE A 145 -14.96 -5.05 15.92
C PHE A 145 -16.27 -4.45 16.41
N THR A 146 -16.30 -4.10 17.70
CA THR A 146 -17.43 -3.35 18.30
C THR A 146 -17.63 -2.00 17.61
N PRO A 147 -18.78 -1.34 17.72
CA PRO A 147 -19.01 -0.02 17.14
C PRO A 147 -17.95 1.01 17.50
N LEU A 148 -17.45 1.01 18.73
CA LEU A 148 -16.38 1.89 19.18
C LEU A 148 -15.05 1.56 18.47
N ALA A 149 -14.72 0.26 18.33
CA ALA A 149 -13.53 -0.16 17.61
C ALA A 149 -13.59 0.26 16.13
N GLN A 150 -14.76 0.13 15.49
CA GLN A 150 -14.98 0.57 14.13
C GLN A 150 -14.77 2.09 13.96
N GLN A 151 -15.28 2.90 14.87
CA GLN A 151 -15.07 4.35 14.88
C GLN A 151 -13.60 4.70 15.03
N ASN A 152 -12.90 4.09 15.99
CA ASN A 152 -11.47 4.32 16.21
C ASN A 152 -10.65 3.99 14.96
N TYR A 153 -10.96 2.91 14.25
CA TYR A 153 -10.29 2.59 12.99
C TYR A 153 -10.59 3.61 11.89
N GLN A 154 -11.84 4.08 11.78
CA GLN A 154 -12.18 5.14 10.82
C GLN A 154 -11.42 6.44 11.11
N ASP A 155 -11.23 6.78 12.37
CA ASP A 155 -10.45 7.96 12.79
C ASP A 155 -8.96 7.79 12.47
N ILE A 156 -8.40 6.60 12.65
CA ILE A 156 -7.04 6.28 12.21
C ILE A 156 -6.90 6.48 10.69
N PHE A 157 -7.84 5.97 9.89
CA PHE A 157 -7.79 6.13 8.43
C PHE A 157 -7.91 7.58 7.98
N LYS A 158 -8.67 8.40 8.70
CA LYS A 158 -8.91 9.81 8.37
C LYS A 158 -7.76 10.72 8.83
N ASN A 159 -7.21 10.45 10.00
CA ASN A 159 -6.31 11.37 10.71
C ASN A 159 -4.84 10.96 10.66
N SER A 160 -4.53 9.72 10.27
CA SER A 160 -3.14 9.29 10.16
C SER A 160 -2.41 10.01 9.01
N PRO A 161 -1.23 10.58 9.25
CA PRO A 161 -0.41 11.19 8.20
C PRO A 161 0.02 10.20 7.12
N TYR A 162 0.09 8.93 7.46
CA TYR A 162 0.43 7.84 6.53
C TYR A 162 -0.80 7.25 5.82
N GLY A 163 -2.00 7.63 6.25
CA GLY A 163 -3.26 7.09 5.76
C GLY A 163 -3.39 5.58 6.05
N ASP A 164 -4.06 4.89 5.15
CA ASP A 164 -4.25 3.45 5.24
C ASP A 164 -3.03 2.71 4.66
N ASP A 165 -2.06 2.34 5.50
CA ASP A 165 -0.79 1.74 5.07
C ASP A 165 -0.50 0.36 5.69
N PHE A 166 -1.36 -0.14 6.60
CA PHE A 166 -1.10 -1.37 7.33
C PHE A 166 -1.88 -2.59 6.82
N VAL A 167 -1.24 -3.73 6.89
CA VAL A 167 -1.84 -5.05 6.73
C VAL A 167 -2.17 -5.58 8.12
N PHE A 168 -3.33 -6.17 8.29
CA PHE A 168 -3.71 -6.83 9.52
C PHE A 168 -4.23 -8.23 9.20
N CYS A 169 -3.51 -9.23 9.68
CA CYS A 169 -3.92 -10.63 9.59
C CYS A 169 -4.25 -11.14 10.98
N LYS A 170 -5.37 -11.83 11.09
CA LYS A 170 -5.71 -12.62 12.26
C LYS A 170 -5.86 -14.07 11.82
N GLU A 171 -5.13 -14.93 12.48
CA GLU A 171 -5.21 -16.38 12.31
C GLU A 171 -5.44 -17.00 13.70
N ASN A 172 -6.69 -17.33 13.97
CA ASN A 172 -7.12 -17.81 15.28
C ASN A 172 -6.73 -16.83 16.41
N LYS A 173 -5.89 -17.26 17.34
CA LYS A 173 -5.44 -16.44 18.48
C LYS A 173 -4.28 -15.52 18.16
N ILE A 174 -3.67 -15.60 16.97
CA ILE A 174 -2.50 -14.80 16.58
C ILE A 174 -2.94 -13.64 15.70
N ASN A 175 -2.51 -12.46 16.09
CA ASN A 175 -2.71 -11.22 15.34
C ASN A 175 -1.37 -10.70 14.85
N LYS A 176 -1.33 -10.27 13.60
CA LYS A 176 -0.13 -9.71 12.97
C LYS A 176 -0.48 -8.41 12.26
N ILE A 177 0.23 -7.35 12.61
CA ILE A 177 0.08 -6.04 11.98
C ILE A 177 1.42 -5.67 11.33
N GLU A 178 1.40 -5.29 10.08
CA GLU A 178 2.56 -4.81 9.31
C GLU A 178 2.21 -3.48 8.64
N SER A 179 3.09 -2.49 8.74
CA SER A 179 2.97 -1.23 8.03
C SER A 179 4.16 -1.03 7.09
N LYS A 180 3.91 -0.43 5.93
CA LYS A 180 4.98 -0.03 5.00
C LYS A 180 5.86 1.07 5.57
N ASN A 181 5.33 1.87 6.49
CA ASN A 181 6.03 2.95 7.16
C ASN A 181 6.54 2.56 8.55
N SER A 182 6.58 1.27 8.87
CA SER A 182 7.03 0.74 10.16
C SER A 182 8.47 1.09 10.53
N GLN A 183 9.25 1.60 9.59
CA GLN A 183 10.60 2.12 9.87
C GLN A 183 10.59 3.40 10.73
N ASN A 184 9.42 4.03 10.85
CA ASN A 184 9.22 5.27 11.63
C ASN A 184 8.52 5.03 12.97
N TRP A 185 8.41 3.77 13.39
CA TRP A 185 7.79 3.35 14.67
C TRP A 185 8.81 3.32 15.80
#